data_faf2f4f37646dccb82f0a2c8146bee91
#
_entry.id   faf2f4f37646dccb82f0a2c8146bee91
#
_cell.length_a   1.000
_cell.length_b   1.000
_cell.length_c   1.000
_cell.angle_alpha   90.00
_cell.angle_beta   90.00
_cell.angle_gamma   90.00
#
_symmetry.space_group_name_H-M   'P 1'
#
loop_
_entity.id
_entity.type
_entity.pdbx_description
1 polymer ?
#
loop_
_entity_poly.entity_id
_entity_poly.type
_entity_poly.pdbx_seq_one_letter_code
_entity_poly.pdbx_strand_id
1 'polypeptide(L)'
;NELLEMNKASLLAVVMHQGSVISHVSIMAKSMEVPTLVEVEIQKEWDGHMAIVDGYTGTLYIDPEPELLKEYEIRHAADKEEREELLRLRNQKDITADGKEIKLLANIGNLDDLNTVLYYGAAGIGLLRSEFQYLGRENYPRENELFRAYKKVAEDMDERPAVIRTVDLGADRQAEYMAIPDEVNPMMGNRGIRLCLDRKKMFKAQLRAIYRASAYGNINLMYPMITSEDELDEIEKLIREVKKGLDEKNIPYKNIRTGIMIETPAAVMISEELGKRVDFLSLGTNDLTQYTLAMDRQNLLLKDKYNDHHPALVKMIRMVTEAGHKSGCEVYICGELAADSNLTEAFIQMGVDGLSVVPACVLPVRKAIRSSYADEANRPEEAVKEK
;
A
#
# COMPACT_ATOMS: atom_id res chain seq x y z
N ASN A 1 -18.92 -16.52 -10.11
CA ASN A 1 -18.53 -15.93 -11.42
C ASN A 1 -19.64 -15.09 -12.08
N GLU A 2 -20.84 -15.05 -11.49
CA GLU A 2 -21.98 -14.29 -12.03
C GLU A 2 -21.72 -12.78 -12.10
N LEU A 3 -20.99 -12.20 -11.14
CA LEU A 3 -20.60 -10.78 -11.14
C LEU A 3 -19.74 -10.38 -12.36
N LEU A 4 -18.92 -11.27 -12.90
CA LEU A 4 -18.11 -11.00 -14.11
C LEU A 4 -18.94 -10.97 -15.39
N GLU A 5 -20.10 -11.61 -15.39
CA GLU A 5 -21.02 -11.67 -16.53
C GLU A 5 -22.06 -10.53 -16.51
N MET A 6 -22.17 -9.81 -15.39
CA MET A 6 -23.10 -8.68 -15.25
C MET A 6 -22.58 -7.44 -15.99
N ASN A 7 -23.48 -6.73 -16.65
CA ASN A 7 -23.15 -5.45 -17.25
C ASN A 7 -22.81 -4.43 -16.14
N LYS A 8 -21.57 -3.97 -16.11
CA LYS A 8 -21.07 -2.99 -15.12
C LYS A 8 -21.96 -1.74 -15.02
N ALA A 9 -22.57 -1.32 -16.12
CA ALA A 9 -23.44 -0.14 -16.13
C ALA A 9 -24.78 -0.35 -15.41
N SER A 10 -25.19 -1.60 -15.18
CA SER A 10 -26.44 -1.97 -14.51
C SER A 10 -26.24 -2.41 -13.06
N LEU A 11 -24.99 -2.61 -12.63
CA LEU A 11 -24.65 -3.03 -11.28
C LEU A 11 -24.41 -1.80 -10.40
N LEU A 12 -25.39 -1.42 -9.60
CA LEU A 12 -25.34 -0.23 -8.75
C LEU A 12 -24.77 -0.51 -7.36
N ALA A 13 -25.01 -1.71 -6.82
CA ALA A 13 -24.53 -2.14 -5.52
C ALA A 13 -24.46 -3.65 -5.41
N VAL A 14 -23.70 -4.17 -4.45
CA VAL A 14 -23.64 -5.59 -4.08
C VAL A 14 -23.97 -5.76 -2.62
N VAL A 15 -24.92 -6.61 -2.29
CA VAL A 15 -25.29 -6.96 -0.92
C VAL A 15 -25.13 -8.47 -0.74
N MET A 16 -24.41 -8.91 0.29
CA MET A 16 -24.11 -10.31 0.52
C MET A 16 -24.59 -10.75 1.90
N HIS A 17 -25.27 -11.91 1.95
CA HIS A 17 -25.67 -12.52 3.21
C HIS A 17 -24.49 -13.07 4.01
N GLN A 18 -23.55 -13.70 3.31
CA GLN A 18 -22.31 -14.25 3.90
C GLN A 18 -21.11 -13.76 3.12
N GLY A 19 -20.05 -13.47 3.83
CA GLY A 19 -18.81 -13.00 3.23
C GLY A 19 -18.06 -12.06 4.16
N SER A 20 -16.84 -11.75 3.79
CA SER A 20 -16.05 -10.75 4.48
C SER A 20 -15.63 -9.65 3.50
N VAL A 21 -15.24 -8.51 4.02
CA VAL A 21 -14.69 -7.39 3.20
C VAL A 21 -13.46 -7.78 2.39
N ILE A 22 -12.82 -8.90 2.73
CA ILE A 22 -11.67 -9.48 2.02
C ILE A 22 -12.05 -10.67 1.15
N SER A 23 -13.34 -10.98 0.98
CA SER A 23 -13.77 -12.04 0.07
C SER A 23 -13.49 -11.67 -1.39
N HIS A 24 -13.32 -12.68 -2.25
CA HIS A 24 -13.06 -12.47 -3.68
C HIS A 24 -14.13 -11.59 -4.36
N VAL A 25 -15.38 -11.76 -3.94
CA VAL A 25 -16.51 -10.94 -4.44
C VAL A 25 -16.40 -9.48 -3.99
N SER A 26 -16.06 -9.25 -2.70
CA SER A 26 -15.87 -7.90 -2.16
C SER A 26 -14.69 -7.19 -2.83
N ILE A 27 -13.57 -7.90 -3.05
CA ILE A 27 -12.41 -7.36 -3.74
C ILE A 27 -12.77 -6.98 -5.18
N MET A 28 -13.53 -7.84 -5.87
CA MET A 28 -13.97 -7.58 -7.24
C MET A 28 -14.94 -6.40 -7.32
N ALA A 29 -15.95 -6.34 -6.45
CA ALA A 29 -16.87 -5.22 -6.37
C ALA A 29 -16.15 -3.90 -6.07
N LYS A 30 -15.15 -3.94 -5.17
CA LYS A 30 -14.28 -2.80 -4.88
C LYS A 30 -13.47 -2.36 -6.11
N SER A 31 -12.95 -3.31 -6.90
CA SER A 31 -12.24 -2.99 -8.15
C SER A 31 -13.16 -2.42 -9.23
N MET A 32 -14.45 -2.75 -9.16
CA MET A 32 -15.50 -2.19 -10.02
C MET A 32 -16.04 -0.86 -9.46
N GLU A 33 -15.59 -0.45 -8.26
CA GLU A 33 -16.07 0.75 -7.55
C GLU A 33 -17.57 0.71 -7.23
N VAL A 34 -18.08 -0.47 -6.92
CA VAL A 34 -19.48 -0.71 -6.59
C VAL A 34 -19.64 -0.79 -5.08
N PRO A 35 -20.54 0.00 -4.45
CA PRO A 35 -20.84 -0.10 -3.03
C PRO A 35 -21.19 -1.54 -2.65
N THR A 36 -20.56 -2.04 -1.57
CA THR A 36 -20.72 -3.44 -1.17
C THR A 36 -20.98 -3.54 0.31
N LEU A 37 -22.06 -4.21 0.68
CA LEU A 37 -22.37 -4.58 2.06
C LEU A 37 -22.22 -6.08 2.24
N VAL A 38 -21.64 -6.49 3.36
CA VAL A 38 -21.45 -7.89 3.76
C VAL A 38 -22.21 -8.17 5.05
N GLU A 39 -22.50 -9.45 5.30
CA GLU A 39 -23.21 -9.90 6.53
C GLU A 39 -24.61 -9.28 6.67
N VAL A 40 -25.31 -9.06 5.56
CA VAL A 40 -26.68 -8.56 5.55
C VAL A 40 -27.66 -9.73 5.49
N GLU A 41 -28.64 -9.75 6.36
CA GLU A 41 -29.70 -10.76 6.36
C GLU A 41 -30.69 -10.47 5.22
N ILE A 42 -30.42 -11.04 4.03
CA ILE A 42 -31.19 -10.79 2.79
C ILE A 42 -32.54 -11.54 2.85
N GLN A 43 -33.63 -10.85 2.57
CA GLN A 43 -34.98 -11.41 2.46
C GLN A 43 -35.40 -11.51 0.99
N LYS A 44 -36.06 -12.60 0.62
CA LYS A 44 -36.51 -12.84 -0.77
C LYS A 44 -37.57 -11.83 -1.23
N GLU A 45 -38.30 -11.30 -0.28
CA GLU A 45 -39.36 -10.32 -0.46
C GLU A 45 -38.82 -8.97 -0.98
N TRP A 46 -37.53 -8.73 -0.87
CA TRP A 46 -36.90 -7.49 -1.37
C TRP A 46 -36.69 -7.46 -2.90
N ASP A 47 -36.95 -8.58 -3.57
CA ASP A 47 -36.81 -8.64 -5.01
C ASP A 47 -37.80 -7.71 -5.71
N GLY A 48 -37.28 -6.83 -6.56
CA GLY A 48 -38.07 -5.82 -7.26
C GLY A 48 -38.36 -4.54 -6.45
N HIS A 49 -37.92 -4.47 -5.20
CA HIS A 49 -38.10 -3.28 -4.36
C HIS A 49 -37.00 -2.25 -4.58
N MET A 50 -37.34 -0.97 -4.32
CA MET A 50 -36.35 0.12 -4.32
C MET A 50 -35.43 -0.03 -3.12
N ALA A 51 -34.11 0.13 -3.34
CA ALA A 51 -33.15 0.07 -2.26
C ALA A 51 -32.10 1.19 -2.32
N ILE A 52 -31.67 1.66 -1.15
CA ILE A 52 -30.48 2.50 -0.99
C ILE A 52 -29.41 1.66 -0.30
N VAL A 53 -28.21 1.60 -0.90
CA VAL A 53 -27.03 0.96 -0.34
C VAL A 53 -26.01 2.03 0.01
N ASP A 54 -25.87 2.34 1.27
CA ASP A 54 -24.87 3.30 1.76
C ASP A 54 -23.59 2.58 2.19
N GLY A 55 -22.59 2.58 1.34
CA GLY A 55 -21.29 1.99 1.62
C GLY A 55 -20.44 2.78 2.64
N TYR A 56 -20.79 4.04 2.95
CA TYR A 56 -20.10 4.84 3.95
C TYR A 56 -20.52 4.46 5.37
N THR A 57 -21.83 4.28 5.58
CA THR A 57 -22.39 3.92 6.91
C THR A 57 -22.60 2.42 7.08
N GLY A 58 -22.51 1.64 6.01
CA GLY A 58 -22.82 0.21 6.03
C GLY A 58 -24.33 -0.06 6.15
N THR A 59 -25.19 0.84 5.69
CA THR A 59 -26.64 0.76 5.87
C THR A 59 -27.36 0.40 4.57
N LEU A 60 -28.37 -0.46 4.69
CA LEU A 60 -29.30 -0.82 3.63
C LEU A 60 -30.71 -0.35 3.99
N TYR A 61 -31.34 0.39 3.10
CA TYR A 61 -32.73 0.79 3.22
C TYR A 61 -33.55 0.12 2.09
N ILE A 62 -34.63 -0.53 2.42
CA ILE A 62 -35.60 -1.12 1.47
C ILE A 62 -36.85 -0.27 1.49
N ASP A 63 -37.39 0.06 0.32
CA ASP A 63 -38.50 0.98 0.15
C ASP A 63 -38.38 2.26 0.97
N PRO A 64 -37.29 3.03 0.76
CA PRO A 64 -37.05 4.24 1.54
C PRO A 64 -38.18 5.25 1.35
N GLU A 65 -38.51 5.99 2.41
CA GLU A 65 -39.45 7.10 2.35
C GLU A 65 -38.97 8.13 1.30
N PRO A 66 -39.91 8.81 0.62
CA PRO A 66 -39.56 9.74 -0.46
C PRO A 66 -38.57 10.85 -0.08
N GLU A 67 -38.60 11.30 1.17
CA GLU A 67 -37.69 12.32 1.71
C GLU A 67 -36.29 11.77 1.83
N LEU A 68 -36.11 10.57 2.35
CA LEU A 68 -34.82 9.88 2.46
C LEU A 68 -34.24 9.55 1.07
N LEU A 69 -35.07 9.08 0.15
CA LEU A 69 -34.64 8.81 -1.22
C LEU A 69 -34.09 10.08 -1.87
N LYS A 70 -34.80 11.20 -1.74
CA LYS A 70 -34.35 12.49 -2.27
C LYS A 70 -33.04 12.98 -1.65
N GLU A 71 -32.85 12.78 -0.35
CA GLU A 71 -31.59 13.10 0.33
C GLU A 71 -30.43 12.32 -0.29
N TYR A 72 -30.59 11.00 -0.46
CA TYR A 72 -29.56 10.14 -1.04
C TYR A 72 -29.34 10.38 -2.54
N GLU A 73 -30.35 10.80 -3.29
CA GLU A 73 -30.20 11.24 -4.70
C GLU A 73 -29.30 12.48 -4.79
N ILE A 74 -29.49 13.44 -3.91
CA ILE A 74 -28.65 14.67 -3.84
C ILE A 74 -27.20 14.27 -3.46
N ARG A 75 -27.02 13.41 -2.47
CA ARG A 75 -25.70 12.92 -2.04
C ARG A 75 -25.01 12.15 -3.17
N HIS A 76 -25.72 11.25 -3.84
CA HIS A 76 -25.19 10.50 -4.97
C HIS A 76 -24.78 11.42 -6.14
N ALA A 77 -25.55 12.46 -6.41
CA ALA A 77 -25.19 13.44 -7.44
C ALA A 77 -23.92 14.21 -7.06
N ALA A 78 -23.77 14.61 -5.79
CA ALA A 78 -22.57 15.26 -5.28
C ALA A 78 -21.33 14.33 -5.34
N ASP A 79 -21.46 13.08 -4.91
CA ASP A 79 -20.39 12.07 -4.99
C ASP A 79 -19.94 11.84 -6.44
N LYS A 80 -20.90 11.84 -7.37
CA LYS A 80 -20.61 11.68 -8.80
C LYS A 80 -19.86 12.89 -9.35
N GLU A 81 -20.27 14.10 -9.00
CA GLU A 81 -19.60 15.33 -9.42
C GLU A 81 -18.17 15.39 -8.87
N GLU A 82 -17.97 15.11 -7.57
CA GLU A 82 -16.66 15.03 -6.96
C GLU A 82 -15.76 14.00 -7.67
N ARG A 83 -16.31 12.82 -7.98
CA ARG A 83 -15.59 11.79 -8.72
C ARG A 83 -15.17 12.27 -10.12
N GLU A 84 -16.05 12.95 -10.84
CA GLU A 84 -15.74 13.49 -12.18
C GLU A 84 -14.64 14.55 -12.10
N GLU A 85 -14.65 15.40 -11.08
CA GLU A 85 -13.58 16.36 -10.80
C GLU A 85 -12.24 15.66 -10.54
N LEU A 86 -12.24 14.66 -9.67
CA LEU A 86 -11.04 13.86 -9.37
C LEU A 86 -10.49 13.19 -10.63
N LEU A 87 -11.34 12.62 -11.49
CA LEU A 87 -10.91 12.00 -12.74
C LEU A 87 -10.25 12.97 -13.71
N ARG A 88 -10.59 14.27 -13.69
CA ARG A 88 -9.90 15.30 -14.49
C ARG A 88 -8.44 15.48 -14.04
N LEU A 89 -8.10 15.10 -12.80
CA LEU A 89 -6.73 15.15 -12.28
C LEU A 89 -5.86 13.97 -12.73
N ARG A 90 -6.42 12.91 -13.32
CA ARG A 90 -5.73 11.65 -13.61
C ARG A 90 -4.40 11.80 -14.33
N ASN A 91 -4.33 12.72 -15.28
CA ASN A 91 -3.14 12.96 -16.09
C ASN A 91 -2.35 14.22 -15.66
N GLN A 92 -2.72 14.80 -14.52
CA GLN A 92 -2.02 15.96 -13.98
C GLN A 92 -0.76 15.53 -13.23
N LYS A 93 0.25 16.40 -13.24
CA LYS A 93 1.48 16.17 -12.48
C LYS A 93 1.22 16.31 -10.97
N ASP A 94 1.95 15.56 -10.19
CA ASP A 94 1.95 15.58 -8.73
C ASP A 94 2.90 16.68 -8.24
N ILE A 95 2.46 17.94 -8.36
CA ILE A 95 3.24 19.16 -8.07
C ILE A 95 2.43 20.01 -7.09
N THR A 96 3.08 20.51 -6.03
CA THR A 96 2.49 21.46 -5.08
C THR A 96 2.15 22.80 -5.75
N ALA A 97 1.36 23.63 -5.08
CA ALA A 97 1.00 24.96 -5.57
C ALA A 97 2.22 25.88 -5.77
N ASP A 98 3.29 25.66 -5.00
CA ASP A 98 4.58 26.36 -5.10
C ASP A 98 5.65 25.61 -5.94
N GLY A 99 5.27 24.55 -6.67
CA GLY A 99 6.06 23.94 -7.72
C GLY A 99 6.97 22.78 -7.31
N LYS A 100 6.89 22.27 -6.08
CA LYS A 100 7.65 21.08 -5.65
C LYS A 100 6.99 19.81 -6.21
N GLU A 101 7.77 18.96 -6.89
CA GLU A 101 7.31 17.64 -7.34
C GLU A 101 7.29 16.65 -6.18
N ILE A 102 6.21 15.87 -6.07
CA ILE A 102 6.04 14.81 -5.08
C ILE A 102 5.76 13.51 -5.83
N LYS A 103 6.45 12.43 -5.50
CA LYS A 103 6.21 11.12 -6.14
C LYS A 103 4.96 10.47 -5.56
N LEU A 104 3.88 10.45 -6.32
CA LEU A 104 2.64 9.78 -5.93
C LEU A 104 2.58 8.37 -6.54
N LEU A 105 2.78 7.38 -5.69
CA LEU A 105 2.91 5.97 -6.05
C LEU A 105 1.71 5.17 -5.55
N ALA A 106 1.52 3.96 -6.08
CA ALA A 106 0.46 3.07 -5.66
C ALA A 106 0.96 1.90 -4.80
N ASN A 107 0.15 1.48 -3.83
CA ASN A 107 0.30 0.24 -3.07
C ASN A 107 -0.59 -0.82 -3.68
N ILE A 108 -0.05 -1.98 -4.02
CA ILE A 108 -0.83 -3.11 -4.54
C ILE A 108 -0.58 -4.39 -3.75
N GLY A 109 -1.60 -5.23 -3.67
CA GLY A 109 -1.57 -6.50 -2.97
C GLY A 109 -1.61 -7.72 -3.90
N ASN A 110 -1.89 -7.52 -5.19
CA ASN A 110 -1.96 -8.57 -6.20
C ASN A 110 -1.68 -8.00 -7.59
N LEU A 111 -1.60 -8.85 -8.61
CA LEU A 111 -1.32 -8.42 -9.98
C LEU A 111 -2.54 -7.84 -10.71
N ASP A 112 -3.74 -8.12 -10.24
CA ASP A 112 -4.98 -7.61 -10.86
C ASP A 112 -5.11 -6.10 -10.63
N ASP A 113 -4.48 -5.58 -9.58
CA ASP A 113 -4.44 -4.15 -9.28
C ASP A 113 -3.62 -3.32 -10.29
N LEU A 114 -2.77 -3.94 -11.13
CA LEU A 114 -1.91 -3.23 -12.09
C LEU A 114 -2.70 -2.31 -13.04
N ASN A 115 -3.81 -2.80 -13.57
CA ASN A 115 -4.66 -2.00 -14.44
C ASN A 115 -5.24 -0.79 -13.71
N THR A 116 -5.55 -0.94 -12.42
CA THR A 116 -6.11 0.13 -11.58
C THR A 116 -5.05 1.20 -11.28
N VAL A 117 -3.79 0.79 -11.05
CA VAL A 117 -2.65 1.72 -10.91
C VAL A 117 -2.51 2.61 -12.14
N LEU A 118 -2.54 2.00 -13.33
CA LEU A 118 -2.44 2.72 -14.61
C LEU A 118 -3.67 3.59 -14.85
N TYR A 119 -4.86 3.09 -14.51
CA TYR A 119 -6.12 3.82 -14.66
C TYR A 119 -6.13 5.13 -13.85
N TYR A 120 -5.68 5.13 -12.59
CA TYR A 120 -5.61 6.34 -11.77
C TYR A 120 -4.36 7.18 -12.03
N GLY A 121 -3.45 6.73 -12.88
CA GLY A 121 -2.28 7.48 -13.30
C GLY A 121 -1.26 7.69 -12.19
N ALA A 122 -1.05 6.71 -11.32
CA ALA A 122 0.04 6.75 -10.36
C ALA A 122 1.41 6.77 -11.08
N ALA A 123 2.39 7.46 -10.51
CA ALA A 123 3.73 7.57 -11.08
C ALA A 123 4.51 6.24 -11.08
N GLY A 124 4.03 5.25 -10.34
CA GLY A 124 4.63 3.92 -10.23
C GLY A 124 4.01 3.12 -9.09
N ILE A 125 4.64 2.02 -8.75
CA ILE A 125 4.29 1.19 -7.58
C ILE A 125 5.32 1.44 -6.49
N GLY A 126 4.90 2.05 -5.37
CA GLY A 126 5.75 2.28 -4.20
C GLY A 126 5.78 1.11 -3.23
N LEU A 127 4.78 0.23 -3.31
CA LEU A 127 4.73 -1.01 -2.54
C LEU A 127 3.95 -2.09 -3.29
N LEU A 128 4.66 -3.10 -3.79
CA LEU A 128 4.06 -4.39 -4.13
C LEU A 128 4.26 -5.34 -2.94
N ARG A 129 3.16 -5.71 -2.30
CA ARG A 129 3.15 -6.73 -1.24
C ARG A 129 3.27 -8.11 -1.88
N SER A 130 4.37 -8.82 -1.62
CA SER A 130 4.65 -10.10 -2.28
C SER A 130 3.97 -11.31 -1.61
N GLU A 131 3.27 -11.12 -0.49
CA GLU A 131 2.64 -12.17 0.31
C GLU A 131 1.62 -12.99 -0.48
N PHE A 132 0.92 -12.37 -1.44
CA PHE A 132 -0.05 -13.05 -2.30
C PHE A 132 0.56 -14.21 -3.11
N GLN A 133 1.88 -14.20 -3.32
CA GLN A 133 2.60 -15.30 -3.99
C GLN A 133 2.79 -16.51 -3.10
N TYR A 134 2.65 -16.35 -1.80
CA TYR A 134 2.91 -17.37 -0.79
C TYR A 134 1.64 -17.92 -0.14
N LEU A 135 0.59 -17.11 -0.07
CA LEU A 135 -0.68 -17.46 0.55
C LEU A 135 -1.58 -18.26 -0.42
N GLY A 136 -2.51 -19.07 0.13
CA GLY A 136 -3.46 -19.84 -0.66
C GLY A 136 -2.83 -20.96 -1.50
N ARG A 137 -1.68 -21.50 -1.08
CA ARG A 137 -0.92 -22.53 -1.76
C ARG A 137 -0.62 -23.70 -0.81
N GLU A 138 -0.23 -24.82 -1.37
CA GLU A 138 0.20 -26.00 -0.63
C GLU A 138 1.73 -26.13 -0.49
N ASN A 139 2.49 -25.34 -1.26
CA ASN A 139 3.95 -25.40 -1.31
C ASN A 139 4.56 -24.03 -1.57
N TYR A 140 5.84 -23.87 -1.21
CA TYR A 140 6.59 -22.66 -1.55
C TYR A 140 6.54 -22.35 -3.04
N PRO A 141 6.34 -21.11 -3.44
CA PRO A 141 6.40 -20.72 -4.85
C PRO A 141 7.79 -21.01 -5.40
N ARG A 142 7.85 -21.56 -6.60
CA ARG A 142 9.11 -21.79 -7.29
C ARG A 142 9.67 -20.47 -7.83
N GLU A 143 10.99 -20.37 -7.95
CA GLU A 143 11.66 -19.19 -8.51
C GLU A 143 11.03 -18.73 -9.83
N ASN A 144 10.71 -19.67 -10.75
CA ASN A 144 10.11 -19.31 -12.04
C ASN A 144 8.68 -18.79 -11.95
N GLU A 145 7.92 -19.17 -10.93
CA GLU A 145 6.57 -18.63 -10.69
C GLU A 145 6.66 -17.17 -10.20
N LEU A 146 7.53 -16.94 -9.21
CA LEU A 146 7.85 -15.60 -8.72
C LEU A 146 8.38 -14.70 -9.84
N PHE A 147 9.31 -15.22 -10.64
CA PHE A 147 9.87 -14.50 -11.78
C PHE A 147 8.81 -14.09 -12.80
N ARG A 148 7.87 -14.97 -13.16
CA ARG A 148 6.79 -14.64 -14.11
C ARG A 148 5.91 -13.51 -13.58
N ALA A 149 5.58 -13.55 -12.28
CA ALA A 149 4.78 -12.52 -11.64
C ALA A 149 5.50 -11.16 -11.63
N TYR A 150 6.76 -11.13 -11.19
CA TYR A 150 7.54 -9.90 -11.14
C TYR A 150 7.91 -9.36 -12.53
N LYS A 151 8.14 -10.27 -13.49
CA LYS A 151 8.33 -9.90 -14.89
C LYS A 151 7.10 -9.19 -15.46
N LYS A 152 5.89 -9.74 -15.19
CA LYS A 152 4.64 -9.09 -15.59
C LYS A 152 4.53 -7.68 -15.01
N VAL A 153 4.86 -7.49 -13.73
CA VAL A 153 4.90 -6.14 -13.11
C VAL A 153 5.88 -5.24 -13.85
N ALA A 154 7.09 -5.73 -14.14
CA ALA A 154 8.11 -4.96 -14.86
C ALA A 154 7.63 -4.53 -16.24
N GLU A 155 7.03 -5.45 -17.01
CA GLU A 155 6.55 -5.19 -18.36
C GLU A 155 5.32 -4.26 -18.38
N ASP A 156 4.35 -4.46 -17.48
CA ASP A 156 3.13 -3.63 -17.43
C ASP A 156 3.42 -2.22 -16.92
N MET A 157 4.41 -2.06 -16.04
CA MET A 157 4.81 -0.74 -15.52
C MET A 157 5.79 0.01 -16.42
N ASP A 158 6.44 -0.68 -17.36
CA ASP A 158 7.38 -0.12 -18.32
C ASP A 158 8.52 0.66 -17.60
N GLU A 159 8.74 1.92 -17.92
CA GLU A 159 9.76 2.78 -17.28
C GLU A 159 9.38 3.26 -15.86
N ARG A 160 8.10 3.08 -15.46
CA ARG A 160 7.64 3.49 -14.12
C ARG A 160 8.24 2.59 -13.06
N PRO A 161 8.69 3.16 -11.92
CA PRO A 161 9.28 2.36 -10.85
C PRO A 161 8.23 1.40 -10.23
N ALA A 162 8.68 0.19 -9.94
CA ALA A 162 7.90 -0.78 -9.16
C ALA A 162 8.76 -1.33 -8.01
N VAL A 163 8.40 -0.97 -6.78
CA VAL A 163 9.08 -1.42 -5.57
C VAL A 163 8.45 -2.73 -5.10
N ILE A 164 9.20 -3.81 -5.15
CA ILE A 164 8.80 -5.12 -4.64
C ILE A 164 9.31 -5.27 -3.20
N ARG A 165 8.40 -5.38 -2.26
CA ARG A 165 8.74 -5.72 -0.88
C ARG A 165 8.97 -7.23 -0.78
N THR A 166 10.09 -7.66 -0.17
CA THR A 166 10.28 -9.08 0.17
C THR A 166 9.19 -9.53 1.14
N VAL A 167 8.93 -10.83 1.17
CA VAL A 167 7.79 -11.39 1.90
C VAL A 167 7.81 -11.01 3.38
N ASP A 168 6.65 -10.54 3.86
CA ASP A 168 6.41 -10.17 5.25
C ASP A 168 5.31 -11.06 5.84
N LEU A 169 5.69 -12.29 6.16
CA LEU A 169 4.86 -13.30 6.81
C LEU A 169 5.45 -13.68 8.16
N GLY A 170 4.61 -14.17 9.05
CA GLY A 170 4.95 -14.64 10.38
C GLY A 170 3.90 -15.64 10.87
N ALA A 171 3.93 -15.99 12.16
CA ALA A 171 2.98 -16.95 12.73
C ALA A 171 1.52 -16.45 12.74
N ASP A 172 1.30 -15.14 12.71
CA ASP A 172 -0.02 -14.49 12.63
C ASP A 172 -0.67 -14.63 11.24
N ARG A 173 0.16 -14.85 10.21
CA ARG A 173 -0.28 -14.88 8.81
C ARG A 173 0.60 -15.82 8.01
N GLN A 174 0.25 -17.09 8.00
CA GLN A 174 1.02 -18.12 7.30
C GLN A 174 0.14 -19.06 6.48
N ALA A 175 0.76 -19.81 5.58
CA ALA A 175 0.17 -20.99 4.96
C ALA A 175 0.69 -22.24 5.69
N GLU A 176 -0.13 -23.28 5.82
CA GLU A 176 0.22 -24.53 6.53
C GLU A 176 1.58 -25.11 6.12
N TYR A 177 1.88 -25.12 4.82
CA TYR A 177 3.14 -25.65 4.30
C TYR A 177 4.39 -24.92 4.81
N MET A 178 4.23 -23.68 5.30
CA MET A 178 5.34 -22.91 5.84
C MET A 178 5.80 -23.45 7.19
N ALA A 179 4.91 -24.13 7.92
CA ALA A 179 5.20 -24.72 9.23
C ALA A 179 5.99 -23.75 10.14
N ILE A 180 5.51 -22.51 10.24
CA ILE A 180 6.04 -21.52 11.18
C ILE A 180 5.46 -21.90 12.55
N PRO A 181 6.29 -22.09 13.58
CA PRO A 181 5.80 -22.40 14.92
C PRO A 181 4.86 -21.34 15.45
N ASP A 182 3.87 -21.75 16.23
CA ASP A 182 3.03 -20.79 16.94
C ASP A 182 3.86 -19.95 17.93
N GLU A 183 3.57 -18.67 17.97
CA GLU A 183 4.25 -17.70 18.82
C GLU A 183 3.25 -16.99 19.72
N VAL A 184 3.63 -16.68 20.96
CA VAL A 184 2.77 -15.96 21.90
C VAL A 184 2.47 -14.54 21.40
N ASN A 185 3.45 -13.91 20.76
CA ASN A 185 3.34 -12.57 20.18
C ASN A 185 3.83 -12.55 18.73
N PRO A 186 3.06 -13.09 17.78
CA PRO A 186 3.50 -13.25 16.40
C PRO A 186 3.97 -11.96 15.73
N MET A 187 3.31 -10.84 16.05
CA MET A 187 3.68 -9.53 15.49
C MET A 187 5.07 -9.07 15.92
N MET A 188 5.58 -9.54 17.06
CA MET A 188 6.94 -9.28 17.55
C MET A 188 7.89 -10.48 17.36
N GLY A 189 7.43 -11.52 16.72
CA GLY A 189 8.12 -12.79 16.53
C GLY A 189 9.00 -12.86 15.28
N ASN A 190 9.17 -14.09 14.79
CA ASN A 190 9.95 -14.40 13.59
C ASN A 190 9.13 -14.13 12.32
N ARG A 191 9.12 -12.87 11.89
CA ARG A 191 8.40 -12.40 10.71
C ARG A 191 9.28 -11.53 9.80
N GLY A 192 8.80 -11.28 8.60
CA GLY A 192 9.42 -10.37 7.66
C GLY A 192 10.85 -10.77 7.34
N ILE A 193 11.79 -9.84 7.48
CA ILE A 193 13.20 -10.11 7.17
C ILE A 193 13.81 -11.20 8.06
N ARG A 194 13.39 -11.32 9.32
CA ARG A 194 13.90 -12.36 10.24
C ARG A 194 13.59 -13.73 9.69
N LEU A 195 12.34 -13.98 9.29
CA LEU A 195 11.93 -15.24 8.66
C LEU A 195 12.67 -15.48 7.34
N CYS A 196 12.89 -14.42 6.55
CA CYS A 196 13.65 -14.52 5.30
C CYS A 196 15.10 -14.96 5.53
N LEU A 197 15.76 -14.42 6.54
CA LEU A 197 17.13 -14.75 6.91
C LEU A 197 17.24 -16.17 7.50
N ASP A 198 16.25 -16.63 8.23
CA ASP A 198 16.16 -18.03 8.69
C ASP A 198 15.87 -18.99 7.53
N ARG A 199 15.02 -18.61 6.59
CA ARG A 199 14.60 -19.40 5.42
C ARG A 199 15.40 -19.04 4.17
N LYS A 200 16.72 -19.01 4.24
CA LYS A 200 17.64 -18.53 3.17
C LYS A 200 17.36 -19.11 1.79
N LYS A 201 16.89 -20.38 1.71
CA LYS A 201 16.54 -21.01 0.42
C LYS A 201 15.34 -20.33 -0.23
N MET A 202 14.29 -20.07 0.54
CA MET A 202 13.09 -19.35 0.11
C MET A 202 13.47 -17.91 -0.29
N PHE A 203 14.20 -17.21 0.56
CA PHE A 203 14.59 -15.83 0.33
C PHE A 203 15.47 -15.67 -0.92
N LYS A 204 16.48 -16.56 -1.11
CA LYS A 204 17.30 -16.55 -2.34
C LYS A 204 16.48 -16.82 -3.61
N ALA A 205 15.44 -17.65 -3.54
CA ALA A 205 14.56 -17.87 -4.68
C ALA A 205 13.78 -16.60 -5.04
N GLN A 206 13.28 -15.85 -4.02
CA GLN A 206 12.61 -14.57 -4.22
C GLN A 206 13.57 -13.51 -4.78
N LEU A 207 14.75 -13.35 -4.19
CA LEU A 207 15.76 -12.40 -4.66
C LEU A 207 16.17 -12.68 -6.12
N ARG A 208 16.44 -13.95 -6.49
CA ARG A 208 16.74 -14.31 -7.88
C ARG A 208 15.61 -13.95 -8.83
N ALA A 209 14.38 -14.22 -8.44
CA ALA A 209 13.22 -13.87 -9.26
C ALA A 209 13.11 -12.36 -9.49
N ILE A 210 13.34 -11.55 -8.45
CA ILE A 210 13.32 -10.08 -8.53
C ILE A 210 14.46 -9.57 -9.42
N TYR A 211 15.70 -10.03 -9.20
CA TYR A 211 16.83 -9.63 -10.06
C TYR A 211 16.61 -10.03 -11.51
N ARG A 212 16.12 -11.23 -11.80
CA ARG A 212 15.77 -11.64 -13.17
C ARG A 212 14.71 -10.74 -13.80
N ALA A 213 13.68 -10.36 -13.02
CA ALA A 213 12.62 -9.49 -13.50
C ALA A 213 13.13 -8.08 -13.83
N SER A 214 14.16 -7.60 -13.15
CA SER A 214 14.74 -6.27 -13.39
C SER A 214 15.28 -6.05 -14.80
N ALA A 215 15.59 -7.12 -15.54
CA ALA A 215 15.98 -7.03 -16.93
C ALA A 215 14.86 -6.49 -17.83
N TYR A 216 13.60 -6.54 -17.38
CA TYR A 216 12.40 -6.25 -18.17
C TYR A 216 11.71 -4.91 -17.85
N GLY A 217 12.16 -4.19 -16.83
CA GLY A 217 11.59 -2.89 -16.46
C GLY A 217 12.32 -2.26 -15.27
N ASN A 218 11.71 -1.24 -14.68
CA ASN A 218 12.27 -0.48 -13.56
C ASN A 218 11.83 -1.10 -12.22
N ILE A 219 12.43 -2.22 -11.85
CA ILE A 219 12.18 -2.91 -10.58
C ILE A 219 13.13 -2.38 -9.50
N ASN A 220 12.58 -2.16 -8.31
CA ASN A 220 13.31 -1.82 -7.10
C ASN A 220 12.94 -2.83 -5.99
N LEU A 221 13.76 -2.91 -4.96
CA LEU A 221 13.64 -3.91 -3.90
C LEU A 221 13.55 -3.24 -2.54
N MET A 222 12.65 -3.71 -1.68
CA MET A 222 12.47 -3.21 -0.33
C MET A 222 12.39 -4.33 0.70
N TYR A 223 13.05 -4.15 1.85
CA TYR A 223 13.04 -5.12 2.95
C TYR A 223 12.17 -4.63 4.10
N PRO A 224 11.20 -5.46 4.57
CA PRO A 224 10.37 -5.14 5.72
C PRO A 224 11.08 -5.45 7.03
N MET A 225 10.58 -4.89 8.14
CA MET A 225 10.91 -5.26 9.52
C MET A 225 12.39 -5.14 9.90
N ILE A 226 13.14 -4.26 9.24
CA ILE A 226 14.55 -4.00 9.58
C ILE A 226 14.65 -3.37 10.97
N THR A 227 15.65 -3.82 11.76
CA THR A 227 15.93 -3.33 13.11
C THR A 227 17.40 -3.02 13.35
N SER A 228 18.32 -3.51 12.49
CA SER A 228 19.77 -3.33 12.66
C SER A 228 20.53 -3.32 11.33
N GLU A 229 21.78 -2.84 11.36
CA GLU A 229 22.70 -2.94 10.23
C GLU A 229 23.16 -4.39 9.98
N ASP A 230 23.23 -5.23 10.99
CA ASP A 230 23.63 -6.64 10.86
C ASP A 230 22.68 -7.40 9.92
N GLU A 231 21.38 -7.08 9.95
CA GLU A 231 20.40 -7.65 9.02
C GLU A 231 20.73 -7.26 7.58
N LEU A 232 21.17 -6.02 7.34
CA LEU A 232 21.59 -5.57 6.01
C LEU A 232 22.86 -6.28 5.56
N ASP A 233 23.83 -6.54 6.46
CA ASP A 233 25.04 -7.30 6.14
C ASP A 233 24.73 -8.72 5.67
N GLU A 234 23.78 -9.39 6.35
CA GLU A 234 23.34 -10.73 5.94
C GLU A 234 22.61 -10.69 4.59
N ILE A 235 21.73 -9.71 4.38
CA ILE A 235 21.03 -9.54 3.09
C ILE A 235 22.01 -9.33 1.96
N GLU A 236 22.99 -8.42 2.12
CA GLU A 236 23.99 -8.13 1.09
C GLU A 236 24.83 -9.36 0.74
N LYS A 237 25.16 -10.19 1.75
CA LYS A 237 25.85 -11.46 1.51
C LYS A 237 25.02 -12.39 0.62
N LEU A 238 23.72 -12.51 0.90
CA LEU A 238 22.83 -13.36 0.10
C LEU A 238 22.63 -12.78 -1.31
N ILE A 239 22.57 -11.45 -1.47
CA ILE A 239 22.51 -10.81 -2.79
C ILE A 239 23.76 -11.11 -3.61
N ARG A 240 24.95 -11.02 -3.02
CA ARG A 240 26.21 -11.38 -3.70
C ARG A 240 26.20 -12.84 -4.20
N GLU A 241 25.69 -13.77 -3.37
CA GLU A 241 25.54 -15.18 -3.76
C GLU A 241 24.53 -15.35 -4.91
N VAL A 242 23.42 -14.62 -4.85
CA VAL A 242 22.39 -14.65 -5.90
C VAL A 242 22.92 -14.10 -7.21
N LYS A 243 23.56 -12.93 -7.22
CA LYS A 243 24.14 -12.31 -8.41
C LYS A 243 25.21 -13.21 -9.03
N LYS A 244 26.13 -13.75 -8.22
CA LYS A 244 27.12 -14.72 -8.68
C LYS A 244 26.47 -15.92 -9.39
N GLY A 245 25.41 -16.49 -8.83
CA GLY A 245 24.71 -17.62 -9.44
C GLY A 245 23.93 -17.25 -10.71
N LEU A 246 23.54 -16.00 -10.90
CA LEU A 246 22.94 -15.50 -12.14
C LEU A 246 24.03 -15.30 -13.21
N ASP A 247 25.18 -14.72 -12.83
CA ASP A 247 26.34 -14.50 -13.73
C ASP A 247 26.88 -15.82 -14.27
N GLU A 248 27.07 -16.83 -13.40
CA GLU A 248 27.53 -18.17 -13.80
C GLU A 248 26.61 -18.86 -14.82
N LYS A 249 25.32 -18.49 -14.84
CA LYS A 249 24.33 -19.02 -15.78
C LYS A 249 24.03 -18.09 -16.95
N ASN A 250 24.74 -16.96 -17.06
CA ASN A 250 24.49 -15.93 -18.06
C ASN A 250 23.02 -15.43 -18.07
N ILE A 251 22.39 -15.33 -16.89
CA ILE A 251 21.02 -14.83 -16.75
C ILE A 251 21.08 -13.31 -16.59
N PRO A 252 20.45 -12.52 -17.48
CA PRO A 252 20.52 -11.06 -17.42
C PRO A 252 19.74 -10.50 -16.21
N TYR A 253 20.30 -9.46 -15.61
CA TYR A 253 19.66 -8.61 -14.60
C TYR A 253 20.24 -7.19 -14.62
N LYS A 254 19.54 -6.25 -14.05
CA LYS A 254 20.03 -4.88 -13.84
C LYS A 254 20.46 -4.66 -12.39
N ASN A 255 21.29 -3.65 -12.17
CA ASN A 255 21.41 -3.11 -10.81
C ASN A 255 20.11 -2.39 -10.47
N ILE A 256 19.54 -2.72 -9.33
CA ILE A 256 18.28 -2.19 -8.84
C ILE A 256 18.52 -1.36 -7.59
N ARG A 257 17.71 -0.34 -7.40
CA ARG A 257 17.71 0.43 -6.14
C ARG A 257 17.16 -0.45 -5.05
N THR A 258 17.75 -0.36 -3.87
CA THR A 258 17.33 -1.08 -2.67
C THR A 258 16.89 -0.10 -1.60
N GLY A 259 15.84 -0.42 -0.90
CA GLY A 259 15.32 0.35 0.23
C GLY A 259 14.91 -0.53 1.39
N ILE A 260 14.58 0.11 2.48
CA ILE A 260 14.06 -0.56 3.68
C ILE A 260 12.76 0.08 4.12
N MET A 261 11.92 -0.72 4.76
CA MET A 261 10.73 -0.21 5.42
C MET A 261 11.11 0.19 6.86
N ILE A 262 10.93 1.47 7.16
CA ILE A 262 11.08 2.00 8.51
C ILE A 262 9.72 1.85 9.21
N GLU A 263 9.58 0.75 9.95
CA GLU A 263 8.32 0.39 10.59
C GLU A 263 8.50 -0.12 12.03
N THR A 264 9.74 -0.05 12.53
CA THR A 264 10.07 -0.34 13.92
C THR A 264 10.68 0.90 14.58
N PRO A 265 10.41 1.18 15.87
CA PRO A 265 11.06 2.28 16.58
C PRO A 265 12.59 2.19 16.57
N ALA A 266 13.15 0.97 16.56
CA ALA A 266 14.60 0.76 16.45
C ALA A 266 15.15 1.33 15.13
N ALA A 267 14.51 1.00 14.00
CA ALA A 267 14.92 1.53 12.69
C ALA A 267 14.80 3.06 12.61
N VAL A 268 13.80 3.67 13.27
CA VAL A 268 13.68 5.13 13.35
C VAL A 268 14.91 5.73 14.01
N MET A 269 15.34 5.16 15.14
CA MET A 269 16.46 5.70 15.92
C MET A 269 17.82 5.61 15.21
N ILE A 270 18.01 4.65 14.32
CA ILE A 270 19.24 4.45 13.54
C ILE A 270 19.03 4.69 12.04
N SER A 271 18.04 5.51 11.69
CA SER A 271 17.66 5.72 10.28
C SER A 271 18.75 6.43 9.45
N GLU A 272 19.64 7.21 10.08
CA GLU A 272 20.80 7.81 9.38
C GLU A 272 21.84 6.73 9.03
N GLU A 273 22.14 5.82 9.94
CA GLU A 273 23.06 4.70 9.71
C GLU A 273 22.53 3.77 8.63
N LEU A 274 21.27 3.37 8.74
CA LEU A 274 20.60 2.53 7.75
C LEU A 274 20.51 3.22 6.38
N GLY A 275 20.23 4.51 6.36
CA GLY A 275 20.14 5.30 5.12
C GLY A 275 21.46 5.35 4.33
N LYS A 276 22.61 5.25 4.97
CA LYS A 276 23.92 5.18 4.29
C LYS A 276 24.13 3.87 3.52
N ARG A 277 23.28 2.88 3.75
CA ARG A 277 23.38 1.52 3.21
C ARG A 277 22.37 1.21 2.09
N VAL A 278 21.40 2.10 1.89
CA VAL A 278 20.29 1.89 0.96
C VAL A 278 20.03 3.14 0.12
N ASP A 279 19.21 3.01 -0.93
CA ASP A 279 18.91 4.11 -1.85
C ASP A 279 17.66 4.90 -1.45
N PHE A 280 16.78 4.32 -0.62
CA PHE A 280 15.56 4.97 -0.13
C PHE A 280 15.04 4.36 1.16
N LEU A 281 14.29 5.16 1.91
CA LEU A 281 13.59 4.77 3.12
C LEU A 281 12.07 4.87 2.87
N SER A 282 11.30 3.90 3.32
CA SER A 282 9.84 3.90 3.20
C SER A 282 9.19 3.67 4.56
N LEU A 283 8.46 4.68 5.04
CA LEU A 283 7.80 4.63 6.35
C LEU A 283 6.55 3.74 6.28
N GLY A 284 6.58 2.61 6.97
CA GLY A 284 5.45 1.70 7.18
C GLY A 284 4.65 2.12 8.41
N THR A 285 3.84 3.17 8.28
CA THR A 285 3.21 3.82 9.43
C THR A 285 2.27 2.92 10.22
N ASN A 286 1.67 1.90 9.62
CA ASN A 286 0.76 0.97 10.29
C ASN A 286 1.49 0.19 11.40
N ASP A 287 2.58 -0.50 11.05
CA ASP A 287 3.36 -1.29 12.00
C ASP A 287 4.17 -0.38 12.92
N LEU A 288 4.69 0.75 12.42
CA LEU A 288 5.35 1.75 13.25
C LEU A 288 4.43 2.27 14.36
N THR A 289 3.15 2.56 14.05
CA THR A 289 2.17 2.97 15.05
C THR A 289 1.96 1.87 16.09
N GLN A 290 1.71 0.65 15.64
CA GLN A 290 1.50 -0.51 16.49
C GLN A 290 2.65 -0.72 17.49
N TYR A 291 3.88 -0.71 17.02
CA TYR A 291 5.05 -0.92 17.88
C TYR A 291 5.36 0.27 18.77
N THR A 292 5.12 1.49 18.30
CA THR A 292 5.34 2.71 19.08
C THR A 292 4.35 2.84 20.24
N LEU A 293 3.08 2.53 19.98
CA LEU A 293 2.03 2.62 21.00
C LEU A 293 1.92 1.33 21.84
N ALA A 294 2.64 0.26 21.48
CA ALA A 294 2.52 -1.07 22.08
C ALA A 294 1.06 -1.58 22.10
N MET A 295 0.32 -1.30 21.01
CA MET A 295 -1.08 -1.66 20.84
C MET A 295 -1.25 -2.48 19.57
N ASP A 296 -1.93 -3.61 19.66
CA ASP A 296 -2.31 -4.38 18.49
C ASP A 296 -3.49 -3.68 17.77
N ARG A 297 -3.27 -3.27 16.53
CA ARG A 297 -4.28 -2.59 15.69
C ARG A 297 -5.49 -3.46 15.37
N GLN A 298 -5.36 -4.79 15.49
CA GLN A 298 -6.44 -5.74 15.25
C GLN A 298 -7.26 -6.02 16.52
N ASN A 299 -6.82 -5.55 17.68
CA ASN A 299 -7.52 -5.77 18.94
C ASN A 299 -8.73 -4.84 19.06
N LEU A 300 -9.93 -5.39 18.92
CA LEU A 300 -11.19 -4.65 18.98
C LEU A 300 -11.38 -3.90 20.32
N LEU A 301 -10.80 -4.39 21.42
CA LEU A 301 -10.89 -3.74 22.74
C LEU A 301 -10.05 -2.46 22.82
N LEU A 302 -9.09 -2.29 21.90
CA LEU A 302 -8.19 -1.14 21.86
C LEU A 302 -8.56 -0.15 20.74
N LYS A 303 -9.57 -0.44 19.91
CA LYS A 303 -9.93 0.36 18.74
C LYS A 303 -10.09 1.85 19.07
N ASP A 304 -10.79 2.19 20.14
CA ASP A 304 -11.04 3.59 20.53
C ASP A 304 -9.82 4.28 21.17
N LYS A 305 -8.78 3.52 21.51
CA LYS A 305 -7.52 4.03 22.08
C LYS A 305 -6.39 4.10 21.06
N TYR A 306 -6.53 3.34 19.96
CA TYR A 306 -5.53 3.33 18.90
C TYR A 306 -5.62 4.63 18.10
N ASN A 307 -4.54 5.41 18.18
CA ASN A 307 -4.46 6.71 17.52
C ASN A 307 -3.28 6.71 16.54
N ASP A 308 -3.56 6.55 15.27
CA ASP A 308 -2.58 6.60 14.18
C ASP A 308 -2.05 8.02 13.90
N HIS A 309 -2.73 9.07 14.40
CA HIS A 309 -2.30 10.46 14.39
C HIS A 309 -1.54 10.86 15.66
N HIS A 310 -1.04 9.89 16.42
CA HIS A 310 -0.36 10.17 17.69
C HIS A 310 0.89 11.05 17.47
N PRO A 311 1.14 12.09 18.31
CA PRO A 311 2.24 13.02 18.12
C PRO A 311 3.63 12.37 18.02
N ALA A 312 3.82 11.18 18.64
CA ALA A 312 5.05 10.42 18.51
C ALA A 312 5.33 10.01 17.06
N LEU A 313 4.29 9.60 16.31
CA LEU A 313 4.42 9.19 14.91
C LEU A 313 4.87 10.36 14.04
N VAL A 314 4.25 11.53 14.23
CA VAL A 314 4.60 12.76 13.51
C VAL A 314 6.07 13.12 13.74
N LYS A 315 6.55 13.00 15.01
CA LYS A 315 7.98 13.21 15.32
C LYS A 315 8.87 12.19 14.65
N MET A 316 8.49 10.91 14.67
CA MET A 316 9.26 9.84 14.05
C MET A 316 9.34 10.02 12.53
N ILE A 317 8.26 10.39 11.86
CA ILE A 317 8.25 10.70 10.42
C ILE A 317 9.27 11.81 10.12
N ARG A 318 9.24 12.91 10.88
CA ARG A 318 10.20 14.01 10.72
C ARG A 318 11.64 13.55 10.93
N MET A 319 11.91 12.80 12.01
CA MET A 319 13.25 12.27 12.29
C MET A 319 13.78 11.41 11.14
N VAL A 320 12.96 10.51 10.61
CA VAL A 320 13.35 9.63 9.49
C VAL A 320 13.58 10.44 8.22
N THR A 321 12.75 11.45 7.96
CA THR A 321 12.90 12.30 6.77
C THR A 321 14.21 13.09 6.82
N GLU A 322 14.52 13.73 7.95
CA GLU A 322 15.76 14.46 8.15
C GLU A 322 17.01 13.55 8.07
N ALA A 323 16.95 12.37 8.70
CA ALA A 323 18.01 11.38 8.67
C ALA A 323 18.23 10.80 7.26
N GLY A 324 17.15 10.49 6.54
CA GLY A 324 17.20 10.01 5.17
C GLY A 324 17.86 11.01 4.23
N HIS A 325 17.43 12.27 4.26
CA HIS A 325 18.05 13.33 3.44
C HIS A 325 19.53 13.55 3.77
N LYS A 326 19.87 13.52 5.07
CA LYS A 326 21.26 13.62 5.50
C LYS A 326 22.13 12.47 4.99
N SER A 327 21.53 11.30 4.79
CA SER A 327 22.20 10.12 4.22
C SER A 327 22.16 10.09 2.68
N GLY A 328 21.45 11.02 2.03
CA GLY A 328 21.26 11.05 0.57
C GLY A 328 20.14 10.13 0.07
N CYS A 329 19.25 9.65 0.97
CA CYS A 329 18.09 8.83 0.62
C CYS A 329 16.85 9.67 0.33
N GLU A 330 16.05 9.23 -0.62
CA GLU A 330 14.65 9.66 -0.72
C GLU A 330 13.81 8.98 0.37
N VAL A 331 12.82 9.71 0.89
CA VAL A 331 11.94 9.22 1.96
C VAL A 331 10.49 9.20 1.50
N TYR A 332 9.86 8.04 1.64
CA TYR A 332 8.47 7.78 1.24
C TYR A 332 7.62 7.40 2.45
N ILE A 333 6.31 7.61 2.35
CA ILE A 333 5.33 7.04 3.27
C ILE A 333 4.46 6.05 2.49
N CYS A 334 4.37 4.80 2.95
CA CYS A 334 3.57 3.74 2.31
C CYS A 334 2.50 3.12 3.22
N GLY A 335 2.40 3.54 4.48
CA GLY A 335 1.31 3.15 5.37
C GLY A 335 0.00 3.88 5.05
N GLU A 336 -1.06 3.54 5.78
CA GLU A 336 -2.40 4.11 5.55
C GLU A 336 -2.46 5.62 5.74
N LEU A 337 -1.63 6.19 6.63
CA LEU A 337 -1.52 7.64 6.81
C LEU A 337 -1.15 8.40 5.53
N ALA A 338 -0.47 7.75 4.57
CA ALA A 338 -0.16 8.37 3.28
C ALA A 338 -1.41 8.79 2.48
N ALA A 339 -2.55 8.14 2.75
CA ALA A 339 -3.82 8.42 2.08
C ALA A 339 -4.65 9.50 2.80
N ASP A 340 -4.22 9.96 3.98
CA ASP A 340 -4.91 11.04 4.69
C ASP A 340 -4.59 12.41 4.05
N SER A 341 -5.56 12.93 3.31
CA SER A 341 -5.42 14.22 2.64
C SER A 341 -5.18 15.39 3.60
N ASN A 342 -5.60 15.28 4.87
CA ASN A 342 -5.37 16.32 5.87
C ASN A 342 -3.91 16.39 6.33
N LEU A 343 -3.17 15.28 6.22
CA LEU A 343 -1.77 15.20 6.59
C LEU A 343 -0.82 15.43 5.40
N THR A 344 -1.33 15.40 4.17
CA THR A 344 -0.52 15.50 2.94
C THR A 344 0.40 16.72 2.98
N GLU A 345 -0.13 17.90 3.28
CA GLU A 345 0.66 19.13 3.34
C GLU A 345 1.75 19.07 4.43
N ALA A 346 1.39 18.57 5.62
CA ALA A 346 2.35 18.43 6.72
C ALA A 346 3.50 17.48 6.35
N PHE A 347 3.22 16.37 5.65
CA PHE A 347 4.26 15.46 5.17
C PHE A 347 5.18 16.13 4.15
N ILE A 348 4.62 16.90 3.21
CA ILE A 348 5.38 17.66 2.20
C ILE A 348 6.29 18.68 2.87
N GLN A 349 5.79 19.41 3.87
CA GLN A 349 6.55 20.40 4.67
C GLN A 349 7.62 19.76 5.56
N MET A 350 7.42 18.51 6.01
CA MET A 350 8.49 17.75 6.66
C MET A 350 9.58 17.30 5.69
N GLY A 351 9.38 17.45 4.37
CA GLY A 351 10.34 17.08 3.34
C GLY A 351 10.14 15.69 2.74
N VAL A 352 9.04 14.99 3.01
CA VAL A 352 8.76 13.70 2.40
C VAL A 352 8.76 13.82 0.87
N ASP A 353 9.47 12.91 0.18
CA ASP A 353 9.68 12.94 -1.26
C ASP A 353 8.54 12.28 -2.04
N GLY A 354 7.81 11.38 -1.40
CA GLY A 354 6.68 10.75 -2.05
C GLY A 354 5.73 10.00 -1.11
N LEU A 355 4.53 9.81 -1.61
CA LEU A 355 3.44 9.11 -0.93
C LEU A 355 3.04 7.90 -1.77
N SER A 356 2.86 6.75 -1.12
CA SER A 356 2.42 5.52 -1.76
C SER A 356 1.12 5.04 -1.13
N VAL A 357 0.04 5.07 -1.91
CA VAL A 357 -1.32 4.88 -1.43
C VAL A 357 -2.05 3.77 -2.19
N VAL A 358 -3.14 3.24 -1.66
CA VAL A 358 -3.99 2.33 -2.44
C VAL A 358 -4.49 3.05 -3.70
N PRO A 359 -4.67 2.35 -4.85
CA PRO A 359 -4.99 2.99 -6.12
C PRO A 359 -6.18 3.95 -6.07
N ALA A 360 -7.23 3.62 -5.32
CA ALA A 360 -8.42 4.47 -5.17
C ALA A 360 -8.13 5.83 -4.51
N CYS A 361 -7.06 5.94 -3.71
CA CYS A 361 -6.66 7.17 -3.04
C CYS A 361 -5.68 8.05 -3.85
N VAL A 362 -5.25 7.60 -5.04
CA VAL A 362 -4.29 8.35 -5.87
C VAL A 362 -4.85 9.73 -6.25
N LEU A 363 -6.09 9.80 -6.73
CA LEU A 363 -6.67 11.07 -7.15
C LEU A 363 -7.00 12.02 -5.99
N PRO A 364 -7.60 11.59 -4.89
CA PRO A 364 -7.78 12.43 -3.70
C PRO A 364 -6.45 13.01 -3.17
N VAL A 365 -5.41 12.17 -3.05
CA VAL A 365 -4.10 12.62 -2.58
C VAL A 365 -3.42 13.55 -3.61
N ARG A 366 -3.59 13.30 -4.92
CA ARG A 366 -3.15 14.23 -5.97
C ARG A 366 -3.80 15.60 -5.83
N LYS A 367 -5.12 15.65 -5.56
CA LYS A 367 -5.84 16.91 -5.27
C LYS A 367 -5.20 17.63 -4.07
N ALA A 368 -4.94 16.89 -2.98
CA ALA A 368 -4.30 17.43 -1.78
C ALA A 368 -2.88 17.95 -2.06
N ILE A 369 -2.03 17.17 -2.77
CA ILE A 369 -0.68 17.61 -3.16
C ILE A 369 -0.75 18.93 -3.94
N ARG A 370 -1.64 19.03 -4.92
CA ARG A 370 -1.75 20.21 -5.80
C ARG A 370 -2.26 21.46 -5.09
N SER A 371 -2.97 21.31 -3.99
CA SER A 371 -3.42 22.41 -3.13
C SER A 371 -2.47 22.73 -1.97
N SER A 372 -1.44 21.91 -1.75
CA SER A 372 -0.45 22.06 -0.68
C SER A 372 0.68 23.03 -1.07
N TYR A 373 1.31 23.62 -0.07
CA TYR A 373 2.54 24.41 -0.21
C TYR A 373 3.69 23.67 0.49
N ALA A 374 4.79 23.50 -0.21
CA ALA A 374 5.98 22.86 0.34
C ALA A 374 6.71 23.77 1.34
N ASP A 375 6.65 25.08 1.09
CA ASP A 375 7.13 26.10 2.01
C ASP A 375 5.95 27.02 2.41
N GLU A 376 5.67 27.11 3.71
CA GLU A 376 4.62 27.97 4.25
C GLU A 376 4.82 29.46 3.89
N ALA A 377 6.08 29.87 3.69
CA ALA A 377 6.41 31.24 3.27
C ALA A 377 5.89 31.57 1.84
N ASN A 378 5.62 30.57 1.03
CA ASN A 378 5.09 30.73 -0.32
C ASN A 378 3.56 30.80 -0.38
N ARG A 379 2.88 30.62 0.77
CA ARG A 379 1.42 30.66 0.84
C ARG A 379 0.89 32.10 0.70
N PRO A 380 -0.02 32.39 -0.22
CA PRO A 380 -0.66 33.69 -0.34
C PRO A 380 -1.46 34.05 0.94
N GLU A 381 -1.44 35.32 1.37
CA GLU A 381 -2.18 35.80 2.55
C GLU A 381 -3.70 35.53 2.48
N GLU A 382 -4.26 35.49 1.28
CA GLU A 382 -5.66 35.18 1.03
C GLU A 382 -6.03 33.74 1.36
N ALA A 383 -5.12 32.80 1.14
CA ALA A 383 -5.29 31.37 1.43
C ALA A 383 -5.16 31.02 2.93
N VAL A 384 -4.71 31.98 3.77
CA VAL A 384 -4.60 31.82 5.23
C VAL A 384 -5.96 32.03 5.91
N LYS A 385 -6.89 32.72 5.27
CA LYS A 385 -8.20 33.09 5.85
C LYS A 385 -9.30 32.03 5.64
N GLU A 386 -9.04 30.98 4.85
CA GLU A 386 -10.02 29.93 4.53
C GLU A 386 -9.80 28.61 5.34
N LYS A 387 -8.85 28.60 6.26
CA LYS A 387 -8.66 27.52 7.24
C LYS A 387 -9.15 28.03 8.59
#